data_c11a0c5c959a120ac65bb0e699b8326f
#
_entry.id   c11a0c5c959a120ac65bb0e699b8326f
#
_cell.length_a   1.000
_cell.length_b   1.000
_cell.length_c   1.000
_cell.angle_alpha   90.00
_cell.angle_beta   90.00
_cell.angle_gamma   90.00
#
_symmetry.space_group_name_H-M   'P 1'
#
loop_
_entity.id
_entity.type
_entity.pdbx_description
1 polymer ?
#
loop_
_entity_poly.entity_id
_entity_poly.type
_entity_poly.pdbx_seq_one_letter_code
_entity_poly.pdbx_strand_id
1 'polypeptide(L)'
;DGTKLKNLFQNINKFNLSEDASDIMHISLLTNAYSPTQNITEQEFMSFKSDWLIKDANLELIEEYLIKNQIINLHPNLTRYLVDTYLSESNVKKSCEIFSKNSEPIQDEYLSKFNLYCLINYGKNEEAQLILDLKKELGFEDNYYENKINYLFGYLDEADKEISINSILDFHLAHRTNPEFSYEPSEDTPKIIWKYLSAANLLFKIQDIEITDVEKISTIEKAVNDKNYSEEELFEFYKKFQFNINQFLNAKEAYKSLSSIEGRALLYQRTLLTEEPKIKLEFIKILKDLFISDDIGDAFDLELKKFLGEINVEDVPSNFTTFYNSNLNKKETADKKIKYNSKILHQSKLINYFNGDYAKSKIEEDLDKFLKKIKKDKKYFLSKKDIIFLEALKSDGVEISKKYDGLYEVKQSEMPADIQTMIDNNEIGAALLRIIEVIGPDKIENIDEDTVYFIINTLNQLNVDLIRNKLLLKVLPLKV
;
A
#
# COMPACT_ATOMS: atom_id res chain seq x y z
N ASP A 1 18.45 -7.02 20.72
CA ASP A 1 18.49 -8.49 20.60
C ASP A 1 17.61 -8.93 19.42
N GLY A 2 18.20 -9.64 18.47
CA GLY A 2 17.55 -10.11 17.25
C GLY A 2 16.32 -10.99 17.47
N THR A 3 16.26 -11.74 18.57
CA THR A 3 15.09 -12.55 18.90
C THR A 3 13.86 -11.68 19.16
N LYS A 4 14.03 -10.55 19.86
CA LYS A 4 12.94 -9.58 20.06
C LYS A 4 12.51 -8.92 18.76
N LEU A 5 13.47 -8.56 17.91
CA LEU A 5 13.18 -7.97 16.59
C LEU A 5 12.41 -8.95 15.70
N LYS A 6 12.82 -10.23 15.63
CA LYS A 6 12.09 -11.27 14.87
C LYS A 6 10.63 -11.37 15.32
N ASN A 7 10.38 -11.39 16.64
CA ASN A 7 9.02 -11.45 17.17
C ASN A 7 8.20 -10.21 16.82
N LEU A 8 8.80 -9.00 16.93
CA LEU A 8 8.13 -7.74 16.53
C LEU A 8 7.76 -7.75 15.05
N PHE A 9 8.68 -8.11 14.16
CA PHE A 9 8.40 -8.21 12.73
C PHE A 9 7.30 -9.23 12.41
N GLN A 10 7.34 -10.41 13.06
CA GLN A 10 6.30 -11.42 12.87
C GLN A 10 4.92 -10.93 13.31
N ASN A 11 4.84 -10.14 14.40
CA ASN A 11 3.58 -9.58 14.85
C ASN A 11 3.10 -8.47 13.92
N ILE A 12 3.97 -7.53 13.55
CA ILE A 12 3.65 -6.42 12.63
C ILE A 12 3.16 -6.95 11.27
N ASN A 13 3.77 -8.02 10.77
CA ASN A 13 3.37 -8.61 9.48
C ASN A 13 1.97 -9.23 9.47
N LYS A 14 1.37 -9.50 10.65
CA LYS A 14 -0.02 -9.99 10.75
C LYS A 14 -1.06 -8.90 10.46
N PHE A 15 -0.68 -7.63 10.52
CA PHE A 15 -1.58 -6.50 10.36
C PHE A 15 -1.39 -5.82 9.00
N ASN A 16 -2.48 -5.22 8.51
CA ASN A 16 -2.38 -4.13 7.54
C ASN A 16 -2.22 -2.85 8.36
N LEU A 17 -1.04 -2.26 8.32
CA LEU A 17 -0.73 -1.07 9.10
C LEU A 17 -1.59 0.12 8.67
N SER A 18 -1.94 0.96 9.64
CA SER A 18 -2.50 2.28 9.34
C SER A 18 -1.45 3.17 8.65
N GLU A 19 -1.89 4.25 8.02
CA GLU A 19 -0.99 5.24 7.40
C GLU A 19 0.06 5.76 8.40
N ASP A 20 -0.38 6.04 9.65
CA ASP A 20 0.50 6.54 10.71
C ASP A 20 1.55 5.51 11.12
N ALA A 21 1.15 4.25 11.25
CA ALA A 21 2.07 3.15 11.56
C ALA A 21 3.05 2.88 10.41
N SER A 22 2.60 2.96 9.15
CA SER A 22 3.46 2.82 7.97
C SER A 22 4.49 3.94 7.87
N ASP A 23 4.11 5.18 8.14
CA ASP A 23 5.05 6.31 8.19
C ASP A 23 6.18 6.10 9.21
N ILE A 24 5.83 5.60 10.41
CA ILE A 24 6.83 5.28 11.43
C ILE A 24 7.72 4.13 10.97
N MET A 25 7.14 3.13 10.30
CA MET A 25 7.86 1.98 9.78
C MET A 25 8.87 2.37 8.69
N HIS A 26 8.49 3.26 7.75
CA HIS A 26 9.40 3.82 6.75
C HIS A 26 10.64 4.42 7.42
N ILE A 27 10.45 5.26 8.42
CA ILE A 27 11.57 5.89 9.13
C ILE A 27 12.40 4.83 9.87
N SER A 28 11.75 3.88 10.54
CA SER A 28 12.45 2.83 11.31
C SER A 28 13.33 1.94 10.45
N LEU A 29 12.88 1.60 9.22
CA LEU A 29 13.59 0.70 8.31
C LEU A 29 14.59 1.41 7.39
N LEU A 30 14.29 2.65 6.99
CA LEU A 30 15.09 3.36 5.99
C LEU A 30 16.11 4.31 6.58
N THR A 31 16.08 4.53 7.91
CA THR A 31 17.13 5.28 8.59
C THR A 31 18.44 4.48 8.57
N ASN A 32 19.54 5.15 8.25
CA ASN A 32 20.88 4.56 8.29
C ASN A 32 21.24 4.25 9.75
N ALA A 33 21.06 3.00 10.14
CA ALA A 33 21.42 2.47 11.44
C ALA A 33 22.28 1.22 11.26
N TYR A 34 23.12 0.91 12.24
CA TYR A 34 23.89 -0.33 12.23
C TYR A 34 22.93 -1.54 12.29
N SER A 35 23.24 -2.55 11.48
CA SER A 35 22.53 -3.81 11.51
C SER A 35 22.62 -4.46 12.90
N PRO A 36 21.55 -5.05 13.43
CA PRO A 36 21.61 -5.76 14.70
C PRO A 36 22.53 -6.98 14.59
N THR A 37 23.38 -7.21 15.60
CA THR A 37 24.43 -8.23 15.56
C THR A 37 24.18 -9.43 16.48
N GLN A 38 23.18 -9.36 17.37
CA GLN A 38 22.91 -10.43 18.36
C GLN A 38 21.66 -11.24 17.95
N ASN A 39 21.81 -12.55 17.83
CA ASN A 39 20.73 -13.50 17.52
C ASN A 39 19.96 -13.25 16.20
N ILE A 40 20.55 -12.51 15.30
CA ILE A 40 20.05 -12.25 13.95
C ILE A 40 21.24 -11.99 13.02
N THR A 41 21.20 -12.57 11.84
CA THR A 41 22.20 -12.28 10.81
C THR A 41 21.82 -11.00 10.05
N GLU A 42 22.79 -10.36 9.42
CA GLU A 42 22.54 -9.22 8.55
C GLU A 42 21.57 -9.60 7.42
N GLN A 43 21.76 -10.78 6.83
CA GLN A 43 20.91 -11.28 5.74
C GLN A 43 19.46 -11.48 6.18
N GLU A 44 19.21 -12.02 7.38
CA GLU A 44 17.87 -12.14 7.95
C GLU A 44 17.22 -10.75 8.14
N PHE A 45 17.99 -9.79 8.65
CA PHE A 45 17.47 -8.44 8.86
C PHE A 45 17.16 -7.72 7.53
N MET A 46 18.00 -7.90 6.51
CA MET A 46 17.75 -7.36 5.16
C MET A 46 16.54 -8.03 4.51
N SER A 47 16.30 -9.33 4.76
CA SER A 47 15.10 -10.02 4.29
C SER A 47 13.84 -9.41 4.90
N PHE A 48 13.79 -9.15 6.21
CA PHE A 48 12.65 -8.48 6.84
C PHE A 48 12.35 -7.10 6.23
N LYS A 49 13.39 -6.32 5.96
CA LYS A 49 13.22 -5.02 5.28
C LYS A 49 12.60 -5.19 3.89
N SER A 50 13.13 -6.15 3.12
CA SER A 50 12.64 -6.43 1.77
C SER A 50 11.17 -6.88 1.79
N ASP A 51 10.83 -7.84 2.66
CA ASP A 51 9.48 -8.40 2.76
C ASP A 51 8.45 -7.32 3.12
N TRP A 52 8.82 -6.42 4.03
CA TRP A 52 7.93 -5.32 4.39
C TRP A 52 7.77 -4.31 3.26
N LEU A 53 8.87 -3.89 2.60
CA LEU A 53 8.82 -2.95 1.48
C LEU A 53 8.03 -3.50 0.29
N ILE A 54 8.14 -4.80 0.02
CA ILE A 54 7.34 -5.50 -0.99
C ILE A 54 5.85 -5.47 -0.61
N LYS A 55 5.52 -5.71 0.66
CA LYS A 55 4.14 -5.66 1.15
C LYS A 55 3.55 -4.24 1.08
N ASP A 56 4.34 -3.22 1.38
CA ASP A 56 3.95 -1.80 1.29
C ASP A 56 3.75 -1.34 -0.16
N ALA A 57 4.42 -2.00 -1.11
CA ALA A 57 4.27 -1.81 -2.56
C ALA A 57 4.53 -0.37 -3.07
N ASN A 58 5.26 0.45 -2.32
CA ASN A 58 5.65 1.78 -2.76
C ASN A 58 6.91 1.73 -3.64
N LEU A 59 6.70 1.63 -4.96
CA LEU A 59 7.79 1.44 -5.92
C LEU A 59 8.80 2.60 -5.94
N GLU A 60 8.33 3.84 -5.79
CA GLU A 60 9.21 5.02 -5.80
C GLU A 60 10.14 5.00 -4.59
N LEU A 61 9.62 4.63 -3.43
CA LEU A 61 10.39 4.50 -2.20
C LEU A 61 11.42 3.37 -2.28
N ILE A 62 11.02 2.23 -2.85
CA ILE A 62 11.90 1.07 -3.07
C ILE A 62 13.05 1.45 -4.02
N GLU A 63 12.73 2.11 -5.13
CA GLU A 63 13.72 2.56 -6.11
C GLU A 63 14.71 3.52 -5.48
N GLU A 64 14.22 4.54 -4.75
CA GLU A 64 15.05 5.51 -4.05
C GLU A 64 15.98 4.84 -3.02
N TYR A 65 15.44 3.91 -2.24
CA TYR A 65 16.19 3.16 -1.23
C TYR A 65 17.33 2.35 -1.83
N LEU A 66 17.05 1.57 -2.89
CA LEU A 66 18.03 0.72 -3.55
C LEU A 66 19.15 1.53 -4.24
N ILE A 67 18.78 2.61 -4.94
CA ILE A 67 19.73 3.42 -5.73
C ILE A 67 20.61 4.28 -4.83
N LYS A 68 20.02 5.02 -3.87
CA LYS A 68 20.77 5.92 -3.01
C LYS A 68 21.83 5.20 -2.17
N ASN A 69 21.54 3.97 -1.78
CA ASN A 69 22.41 3.20 -0.92
C ASN A 69 23.34 2.23 -1.69
N GLN A 70 23.18 2.08 -3.01
CA GLN A 70 23.95 1.14 -3.84
C GLN A 70 23.88 -0.31 -3.33
N ILE A 71 22.67 -0.78 -2.94
CA ILE A 71 22.48 -2.03 -2.20
C ILE A 71 21.70 -3.10 -2.99
N ILE A 72 21.74 -3.05 -4.31
CA ILE A 72 21.06 -4.01 -5.18
C ILE A 72 21.45 -5.47 -4.84
N ASN A 73 22.74 -5.73 -4.66
CA ASN A 73 23.24 -7.06 -4.31
C ASN A 73 22.87 -7.51 -2.90
N LEU A 74 22.60 -6.58 -1.98
CA LEU A 74 22.15 -6.90 -0.61
C LEU A 74 20.64 -7.19 -0.55
N HIS A 75 19.87 -6.73 -1.53
CA HIS A 75 18.42 -6.88 -1.59
C HIS A 75 17.95 -7.48 -2.93
N PRO A 76 18.41 -8.66 -3.31
CA PRO A 76 18.07 -9.24 -4.63
C PRO A 76 16.55 -9.43 -4.81
N ASN A 77 15.84 -9.92 -3.80
CA ASN A 77 14.38 -10.13 -3.88
C ASN A 77 13.61 -8.81 -4.03
N LEU A 78 14.02 -7.75 -3.32
CA LEU A 78 13.42 -6.43 -3.45
C LEU A 78 13.68 -5.82 -4.83
N THR A 79 14.89 -6.00 -5.35
CA THR A 79 15.27 -5.54 -6.68
C THR A 79 14.50 -6.30 -7.77
N ARG A 80 14.35 -7.63 -7.63
CA ARG A 80 13.51 -8.44 -8.53
C ARG A 80 12.07 -7.94 -8.53
N TYR A 81 11.48 -7.75 -7.34
CA TYR A 81 10.13 -7.21 -7.23
C TYR A 81 9.97 -5.88 -7.97
N LEU A 82 10.92 -4.95 -7.82
CA LEU A 82 10.90 -3.66 -8.47
C LEU A 82 10.95 -3.77 -10.00
N VAL A 83 11.96 -4.48 -10.53
CA VAL A 83 12.16 -4.59 -11.99
C VAL A 83 11.04 -5.38 -12.65
N ASP A 84 10.56 -6.44 -12.02
CA ASP A 84 9.48 -7.29 -12.50
C ASP A 84 8.16 -6.51 -12.53
N THR A 85 7.89 -5.69 -11.49
CA THR A 85 6.69 -4.87 -11.44
C THR A 85 6.70 -3.84 -12.57
N TYR A 86 7.80 -3.10 -12.78
CA TYR A 86 7.91 -2.17 -13.89
C TYR A 86 7.83 -2.85 -15.25
N LEU A 87 8.44 -4.03 -15.42
CA LEU A 87 8.34 -4.79 -16.66
C LEU A 87 6.90 -5.26 -16.92
N SER A 88 6.19 -5.69 -15.87
CA SER A 88 4.78 -6.08 -15.97
C SER A 88 3.85 -4.93 -16.38
N GLU A 89 4.27 -3.70 -16.14
CA GLU A 89 3.62 -2.48 -16.63
C GLU A 89 4.06 -2.07 -18.05
N SER A 90 4.78 -2.97 -18.74
CA SER A 90 5.39 -2.70 -20.06
C SER A 90 6.37 -1.51 -20.05
N ASN A 91 6.88 -1.13 -18.88
CA ASN A 91 7.80 0.00 -18.70
C ASN A 91 9.27 -0.46 -18.66
N VAL A 92 9.75 -0.94 -19.80
CA VAL A 92 11.14 -1.44 -19.96
C VAL A 92 12.17 -0.39 -19.53
N LYS A 93 11.92 0.88 -19.81
CA LYS A 93 12.86 1.96 -19.46
C LYS A 93 13.05 2.03 -17.94
N LYS A 94 11.98 2.08 -17.17
CA LYS A 94 12.06 2.12 -15.70
C LYS A 94 12.63 0.85 -15.11
N SER A 95 12.26 -0.32 -15.63
CA SER A 95 12.82 -1.60 -15.14
C SER A 95 14.34 -1.69 -15.36
N CYS A 96 14.87 -1.06 -16.39
CA CYS A 96 16.31 -1.03 -16.68
C CYS A 96 17.09 0.11 -15.98
N GLU A 97 16.42 1.15 -15.51
CA GLU A 97 17.08 2.35 -14.94
C GLU A 97 17.92 2.03 -13.71
N ILE A 98 17.47 1.09 -12.87
CA ILE A 98 18.17 0.70 -11.65
C ILE A 98 19.58 0.16 -11.93
N PHE A 99 19.74 -0.61 -13.01
CA PHE A 99 21.04 -1.18 -13.38
C PHE A 99 22.01 -0.12 -13.89
N SER A 100 21.51 0.90 -14.58
CA SER A 100 22.34 1.98 -15.11
C SER A 100 22.97 2.86 -14.01
N LYS A 101 22.36 2.84 -12.82
CA LYS A 101 22.80 3.59 -11.64
C LYS A 101 23.65 2.78 -10.67
N ASN A 102 23.82 1.47 -10.92
CA ASN A 102 24.63 0.59 -10.09
C ASN A 102 26.07 0.52 -10.61
N SER A 103 27.04 0.62 -9.72
CA SER A 103 28.47 0.58 -10.04
C SER A 103 29.10 -0.80 -9.85
N GLU A 104 28.43 -1.70 -9.11
CA GLU A 104 28.95 -3.03 -8.80
C GLU A 104 28.41 -4.11 -9.75
N PRO A 105 29.18 -5.17 -10.03
CA PRO A 105 28.69 -6.32 -10.79
C PRO A 105 27.48 -6.95 -10.09
N ILE A 106 26.44 -7.30 -10.86
CA ILE A 106 25.24 -7.95 -10.35
C ILE A 106 25.53 -9.42 -10.04
N GLN A 107 25.31 -9.81 -8.78
CA GLN A 107 25.62 -11.17 -8.29
C GLN A 107 24.46 -12.15 -8.50
N ASP A 108 23.22 -11.68 -8.35
CA ASP A 108 22.04 -12.50 -8.57
C ASP A 108 21.90 -12.91 -10.04
N GLU A 109 21.66 -14.19 -10.29
CA GLU A 109 21.61 -14.75 -11.65
C GLU A 109 20.49 -14.14 -12.49
N TYR A 110 19.28 -14.05 -11.94
CA TYR A 110 18.11 -13.47 -12.62
C TYR A 110 18.33 -11.99 -12.93
N LEU A 111 18.74 -11.21 -11.94
CA LEU A 111 19.02 -9.79 -12.12
C LEU A 111 20.18 -9.56 -13.10
N SER A 112 21.15 -10.45 -13.13
CA SER A 112 22.24 -10.38 -14.11
C SER A 112 21.75 -10.66 -15.55
N LYS A 113 20.84 -11.63 -15.73
CA LYS A 113 20.14 -11.82 -17.03
C LYS A 113 19.36 -10.57 -17.41
N PHE A 114 18.64 -9.99 -16.47
CA PHE A 114 17.86 -8.77 -16.69
C PHE A 114 18.76 -7.60 -17.08
N ASN A 115 19.86 -7.38 -16.37
CA ASN A 115 20.83 -6.32 -16.70
C ASN A 115 21.43 -6.49 -18.11
N LEU A 116 21.76 -7.72 -18.49
CA LEU A 116 22.27 -8.00 -19.84
C LEU A 116 21.24 -7.61 -20.92
N TYR A 117 19.97 -7.99 -20.73
CA TYR A 117 18.89 -7.55 -21.59
C TYR A 117 18.80 -6.02 -21.64
N CYS A 118 18.92 -5.33 -20.49
CA CYS A 118 18.90 -3.87 -20.45
C CYS A 118 20.06 -3.24 -21.23
N LEU A 119 21.26 -3.80 -21.18
CA LEU A 119 22.41 -3.34 -21.98
C LEU A 119 22.13 -3.43 -23.47
N ILE A 120 21.55 -4.56 -23.93
CA ILE A 120 21.12 -4.70 -25.34
C ILE A 120 20.09 -3.64 -25.69
N ASN A 121 19.09 -3.43 -24.83
CA ASN A 121 18.04 -2.44 -25.07
C ASN A 121 18.57 -1.00 -25.13
N TYR A 122 19.71 -0.71 -24.50
CA TYR A 122 20.43 0.57 -24.58
C TYR A 122 21.47 0.62 -25.71
N GLY A 123 21.57 -0.41 -26.54
CA GLY A 123 22.54 -0.49 -27.66
C GLY A 123 23.97 -0.77 -27.24
N LYS A 124 24.21 -1.21 -26.00
CA LYS A 124 25.51 -1.57 -25.46
C LYS A 124 25.85 -3.05 -25.69
N ASN A 125 25.78 -3.49 -26.95
CA ASN A 125 25.87 -4.89 -27.32
C ASN A 125 27.22 -5.50 -26.95
N GLU A 126 28.33 -4.78 -27.10
CA GLU A 126 29.67 -5.26 -26.76
C GLU A 126 29.81 -5.58 -25.26
N GLU A 127 29.28 -4.69 -24.40
CA GLU A 127 29.29 -4.89 -22.95
C GLU A 127 28.39 -6.07 -22.54
N ALA A 128 27.21 -6.19 -23.16
CA ALA A 128 26.30 -7.31 -22.93
C ALA A 128 26.91 -8.64 -23.35
N GLN A 129 27.59 -8.68 -24.52
CA GLN A 129 28.27 -9.88 -25.00
C GLN A 129 29.38 -10.31 -24.04
N LEU A 130 30.20 -9.39 -23.59
CA LEU A 130 31.27 -9.69 -22.63
C LEU A 130 30.73 -10.32 -21.34
N ILE A 131 29.62 -9.80 -20.82
CA ILE A 131 28.97 -10.36 -19.61
C ILE A 131 28.45 -11.79 -19.90
N LEU A 132 27.85 -12.02 -21.09
CA LEU A 132 27.32 -13.32 -21.44
C LEU A 132 28.46 -14.36 -21.57
N ASP A 133 29.57 -13.99 -22.21
CA ASP A 133 30.72 -14.86 -22.38
C ASP A 133 31.36 -15.21 -21.04
N LEU A 134 31.55 -14.23 -20.15
CA LEU A 134 32.06 -14.50 -18.81
C LEU A 134 31.14 -15.40 -17.99
N LYS A 135 29.81 -15.27 -18.12
CA LYS A 135 28.87 -16.16 -17.47
C LYS A 135 28.97 -17.59 -17.99
N LYS A 136 29.12 -17.75 -19.29
CA LYS A 136 29.32 -19.09 -19.90
C LYS A 136 30.61 -19.77 -19.44
N GLU A 137 31.69 -19.02 -19.33
CA GLU A 137 32.93 -19.50 -18.75
C GLU A 137 32.77 -19.96 -17.29
N LEU A 138 31.85 -19.34 -16.54
CA LEU A 138 31.51 -19.71 -15.17
C LEU A 138 30.45 -20.83 -15.05
N GLY A 139 30.03 -21.43 -16.19
CA GLY A 139 29.11 -22.55 -16.22
C GLY A 139 27.62 -22.19 -16.32
N PHE A 140 27.29 -20.96 -16.73
CA PHE A 140 25.91 -20.58 -17.02
C PHE A 140 25.39 -21.32 -18.25
N GLU A 141 24.27 -22.02 -18.10
CA GLU A 141 23.56 -22.75 -19.14
C GLU A 141 22.06 -22.46 -19.06
N ASP A 142 21.53 -21.67 -19.98
CA ASP A 142 20.11 -21.39 -20.14
C ASP A 142 19.79 -21.28 -21.64
N ASN A 143 19.46 -22.41 -22.26
CA ASN A 143 19.22 -22.49 -23.69
C ASN A 143 18.08 -21.58 -24.17
N TYR A 144 17.01 -21.43 -23.36
CA TYR A 144 15.89 -20.59 -23.70
C TYR A 144 16.32 -19.10 -23.76
N TYR A 145 16.93 -18.63 -22.67
CA TYR A 145 17.43 -17.27 -22.57
C TYR A 145 18.47 -16.96 -23.64
N GLU A 146 19.45 -17.85 -23.84
CA GLU A 146 20.52 -17.67 -24.82
C GLU A 146 19.99 -17.58 -26.24
N ASN A 147 19.01 -18.39 -26.62
CA ASN A 147 18.37 -18.30 -27.94
C ASN A 147 17.76 -16.94 -28.17
N LYS A 148 16.97 -16.43 -27.21
CA LYS A 148 16.31 -15.10 -27.30
C LYS A 148 17.35 -13.97 -27.39
N ILE A 149 18.40 -14.03 -26.58
CA ILE A 149 19.46 -13.02 -26.56
C ILE A 149 20.28 -13.02 -27.83
N ASN A 150 20.63 -14.21 -28.38
CA ASN A 150 21.37 -14.33 -29.64
C ASN A 150 20.57 -13.75 -30.82
N TYR A 151 19.24 -13.90 -30.82
CA TYR A 151 18.38 -13.21 -31.78
C TYR A 151 18.46 -11.70 -31.63
N LEU A 152 18.42 -11.19 -30.41
CA LEU A 152 18.52 -9.75 -30.16
C LEU A 152 19.90 -9.16 -30.50
N PHE A 153 20.95 -9.95 -30.44
CA PHE A 153 22.27 -9.56 -30.95
C PHE A 153 22.37 -9.61 -32.49
N GLY A 154 21.38 -10.22 -33.16
CA GLY A 154 21.40 -10.40 -34.62
C GLY A 154 22.25 -11.58 -35.09
N TYR A 155 22.53 -12.52 -34.20
CA TYR A 155 23.29 -13.76 -34.54
C TYR A 155 22.38 -14.88 -35.09
N LEU A 156 21.08 -14.75 -34.91
CA LEU A 156 20.05 -15.65 -35.41
C LEU A 156 19.05 -14.87 -36.27
N ASP A 157 18.65 -15.46 -37.39
CA ASP A 157 17.61 -14.88 -38.25
C ASP A 157 16.21 -15.02 -37.66
N GLU A 158 15.97 -16.09 -36.90
CA GLU A 158 14.72 -16.38 -36.20
C GLU A 158 15.00 -16.84 -34.78
N ALA A 159 14.19 -16.38 -33.81
CA ALA A 159 14.22 -16.90 -32.47
C ALA A 159 13.29 -18.10 -32.31
N ASP A 160 13.59 -18.98 -31.35
CA ASP A 160 12.67 -20.02 -30.93
C ASP A 160 11.30 -19.41 -30.58
N LYS A 161 10.20 -20.06 -31.00
CA LYS A 161 8.82 -19.61 -30.74
C LYS A 161 8.29 -20.06 -29.39
N GLU A 162 9.07 -20.81 -28.60
CA GLU A 162 8.70 -21.23 -27.27
C GLU A 162 8.39 -19.99 -26.37
N ILE A 163 7.29 -20.09 -25.60
CA ILE A 163 6.85 -19.05 -24.64
C ILE A 163 6.99 -19.63 -23.24
N SER A 164 7.91 -19.08 -22.44
CA SER A 164 8.08 -19.43 -21.04
C SER A 164 7.34 -18.46 -20.15
N ILE A 165 6.65 -18.98 -19.14
CA ILE A 165 5.98 -18.21 -18.07
C ILE A 165 6.72 -18.34 -16.73
N ASN A 166 7.95 -18.87 -16.72
CA ASN A 166 8.75 -19.08 -15.52
C ASN A 166 9.17 -17.76 -14.87
N SER A 167 9.36 -16.73 -15.68
CA SER A 167 9.62 -15.37 -15.20
C SER A 167 9.01 -14.35 -16.17
N ILE A 168 8.81 -13.13 -15.66
CA ILE A 168 8.33 -12.02 -16.50
C ILE A 168 9.35 -11.63 -17.56
N LEU A 169 10.64 -11.76 -17.27
CA LEU A 169 11.71 -11.51 -18.24
C LEU A 169 11.64 -12.52 -19.39
N ASP A 170 11.50 -13.81 -19.10
CA ASP A 170 11.40 -14.85 -20.13
C ASP A 170 10.17 -14.61 -21.02
N PHE A 171 9.04 -14.30 -20.41
CA PHE A 171 7.82 -13.98 -21.14
C PHE A 171 7.96 -12.73 -22.01
N HIS A 172 8.59 -11.69 -21.48
CA HIS A 172 8.88 -10.47 -22.22
C HIS A 172 9.83 -10.74 -23.41
N LEU A 173 10.86 -11.58 -23.21
CA LEU A 173 11.78 -11.96 -24.28
C LEU A 173 11.05 -12.74 -25.38
N ALA A 174 10.13 -13.66 -25.04
CA ALA A 174 9.30 -14.33 -26.03
C ALA A 174 8.49 -13.34 -26.87
N HIS A 175 7.83 -12.38 -26.22
CA HIS A 175 7.09 -11.33 -26.92
C HIS A 175 7.99 -10.45 -27.80
N ARG A 176 9.18 -10.09 -27.28
CA ARG A 176 10.10 -9.18 -27.97
C ARG A 176 10.78 -9.80 -29.18
N THR A 177 10.95 -11.12 -29.20
CA THR A 177 11.68 -11.86 -30.24
C THR A 177 10.76 -12.59 -31.23
N ASN A 178 9.46 -12.59 -31.02
CA ASN A 178 8.48 -13.23 -31.90
C ASN A 178 7.51 -12.18 -32.48
N PRO A 179 7.61 -11.84 -33.77
CA PRO A 179 6.68 -10.89 -34.41
C PRO A 179 5.22 -11.39 -34.45
N GLU A 180 5.03 -12.72 -34.43
CA GLU A 180 3.72 -13.38 -34.40
C GLU A 180 3.30 -13.80 -33.00
N PHE A 181 3.80 -13.11 -31.96
CA PHE A 181 3.52 -13.47 -30.57
C PHE A 181 2.00 -13.49 -30.28
N SER A 182 1.54 -14.62 -29.81
CA SER A 182 0.19 -14.83 -29.33
C SER A 182 0.21 -15.74 -28.11
N TYR A 183 -0.45 -15.33 -27.05
CA TYR A 183 -0.55 -16.11 -25.82
C TYR A 183 -1.97 -15.95 -25.24
N GLU A 184 -2.65 -17.07 -25.05
CA GLU A 184 -3.95 -17.12 -24.37
C GLU A 184 -3.73 -17.49 -22.91
N PRO A 185 -3.99 -16.54 -21.96
CA PRO A 185 -3.81 -16.82 -20.54
C PRO A 185 -4.89 -17.79 -20.03
N SER A 186 -4.50 -18.66 -19.13
CA SER A 186 -5.37 -19.61 -18.39
C SER A 186 -5.42 -19.24 -16.90
N GLU A 187 -6.20 -19.99 -16.12
CA GLU A 187 -6.28 -19.83 -14.65
C GLU A 187 -4.91 -20.01 -13.95
N ASP A 188 -4.02 -20.85 -14.52
CA ASP A 188 -2.68 -21.09 -13.98
C ASP A 188 -1.65 -20.03 -14.38
N THR A 189 -2.02 -19.09 -15.24
CA THR A 189 -1.13 -18.01 -15.66
C THR A 189 -0.82 -17.08 -14.47
N PRO A 190 0.47 -16.83 -14.14
CA PRO A 190 0.85 -15.95 -13.04
C PRO A 190 0.25 -14.53 -13.18
N LYS A 191 -0.17 -13.94 -12.07
CA LYS A 191 -0.77 -12.57 -12.04
C LYS A 191 0.12 -11.52 -12.72
N ILE A 192 1.43 -11.64 -12.57
CA ILE A 192 2.38 -10.71 -13.18
C ILE A 192 2.36 -10.79 -14.71
N ILE A 193 2.13 -11.97 -15.28
CA ILE A 193 1.96 -12.17 -16.72
C ILE A 193 0.64 -11.56 -17.21
N TRP A 194 -0.45 -11.73 -16.47
CA TRP A 194 -1.72 -11.08 -16.76
C TRP A 194 -1.57 -9.56 -16.81
N LYS A 195 -0.88 -8.99 -15.81
CA LYS A 195 -0.61 -7.54 -15.77
C LYS A 195 0.19 -7.09 -16.99
N TYR A 196 1.21 -7.87 -17.39
CA TYR A 196 2.00 -7.61 -18.59
C TYR A 196 1.16 -7.63 -19.86
N LEU A 197 0.35 -8.68 -20.04
CA LEU A 197 -0.53 -8.81 -21.21
C LEU A 197 -1.49 -7.62 -21.34
N SER A 198 -2.07 -7.22 -20.22
CA SER A 198 -2.93 -6.03 -20.17
C SER A 198 -2.17 -4.76 -20.54
N ALA A 199 -1.04 -4.50 -19.90
CA ALA A 199 -0.23 -3.30 -20.13
C ALA A 199 0.36 -3.22 -21.54
N ALA A 200 0.68 -4.37 -22.15
CA ALA A 200 1.20 -4.47 -23.51
C ALA A 200 0.10 -4.54 -24.59
N ASN A 201 -1.19 -4.48 -24.22
CA ASN A 201 -2.34 -4.64 -25.12
C ASN A 201 -2.34 -5.97 -25.89
N LEU A 202 -1.90 -7.05 -25.24
CA LEU A 202 -1.82 -8.40 -25.82
C LEU A 202 -2.98 -9.30 -25.42
N LEU A 203 -3.86 -8.85 -24.51
CA LEU A 203 -5.08 -9.57 -24.18
C LEU A 203 -6.07 -9.49 -25.34
N PHE A 204 -6.77 -10.60 -25.59
CA PHE A 204 -7.92 -10.57 -26.47
C PHE A 204 -8.98 -9.60 -25.90
N LYS A 205 -9.64 -8.88 -26.78
CA LYS A 205 -10.70 -7.97 -26.35
C LYS A 205 -11.91 -8.80 -25.93
N ILE A 206 -12.41 -8.59 -24.72
CA ILE A 206 -13.63 -9.24 -24.22
C ILE A 206 -14.80 -9.04 -25.19
N GLN A 207 -14.75 -7.97 -26.00
CA GLN A 207 -15.77 -7.68 -27.01
C GLN A 207 -15.84 -8.73 -28.12
N ASP A 208 -14.77 -9.48 -28.36
CA ASP A 208 -14.65 -10.49 -29.39
C ASP A 208 -14.99 -11.91 -28.88
N ILE A 209 -15.26 -12.06 -27.55
CA ILE A 209 -15.68 -13.31 -26.95
C ILE A 209 -17.17 -13.55 -27.23
N GLU A 210 -17.50 -14.77 -27.58
CA GLU A 210 -18.89 -15.18 -27.67
C GLU A 210 -19.50 -15.38 -26.28
N ILE A 211 -20.74 -14.96 -26.08
CA ILE A 211 -21.46 -15.09 -24.79
C ILE A 211 -21.66 -16.55 -24.34
N THR A 212 -21.43 -17.50 -25.21
CA THR A 212 -21.49 -18.95 -24.96
C THR A 212 -20.17 -19.53 -24.47
N ASP A 213 -19.06 -18.78 -24.56
CA ASP A 213 -17.72 -19.22 -24.12
C ASP A 213 -17.55 -18.94 -22.61
N VAL A 214 -18.19 -19.79 -21.82
CA VAL A 214 -18.24 -19.67 -20.35
C VAL A 214 -16.85 -19.69 -19.73
N GLU A 215 -15.92 -20.49 -20.29
CA GLU A 215 -14.55 -20.64 -19.76
C GLU A 215 -13.74 -19.33 -19.92
N LYS A 216 -13.76 -18.73 -21.11
CA LYS A 216 -13.09 -17.46 -21.35
C LYS A 216 -13.69 -16.33 -20.53
N ILE A 217 -15.02 -16.30 -20.39
CA ILE A 217 -15.69 -15.28 -19.57
C ILE A 217 -15.30 -15.42 -18.09
N SER A 218 -15.30 -16.65 -17.55
CA SER A 218 -14.86 -16.92 -16.18
C SER A 218 -13.41 -16.48 -15.95
N THR A 219 -12.53 -16.77 -16.92
CA THR A 219 -11.11 -16.34 -16.86
C THR A 219 -10.99 -14.81 -16.83
N ILE A 220 -11.80 -14.08 -17.62
CA ILE A 220 -11.82 -12.62 -17.58
C ILE A 220 -12.39 -12.10 -16.26
N GLU A 221 -13.46 -12.68 -15.72
CA GLU A 221 -14.00 -12.29 -14.41
C GLU A 221 -12.96 -12.41 -13.31
N LYS A 222 -12.16 -13.47 -13.30
CA LYS A 222 -11.03 -13.64 -12.38
C LYS A 222 -9.93 -12.60 -12.62
N ALA A 223 -9.60 -12.32 -13.88
CA ALA A 223 -8.62 -11.28 -14.21
C ALA A 223 -9.09 -9.88 -13.78
N VAL A 224 -10.37 -9.56 -13.87
CA VAL A 224 -10.96 -8.32 -13.35
C VAL A 224 -10.89 -8.29 -11.83
N ASN A 225 -11.23 -9.39 -11.15
CA ASN A 225 -11.09 -9.52 -9.71
C ASN A 225 -9.66 -9.22 -9.24
N ASP A 226 -8.67 -9.73 -9.96
CA ASP A 226 -7.25 -9.54 -9.67
C ASP A 226 -6.71 -8.17 -10.15
N LYS A 227 -7.59 -7.29 -10.67
CA LYS A 227 -7.26 -5.97 -11.23
C LYS A 227 -6.28 -6.02 -12.43
N ASN A 228 -6.29 -7.13 -13.15
CA ASN A 228 -5.46 -7.35 -14.35
C ASN A 228 -6.24 -7.10 -15.65
N TYR A 229 -7.55 -6.87 -15.56
CA TYR A 229 -8.42 -6.53 -16.68
C TYR A 229 -9.41 -5.43 -16.28
N SER A 230 -10.00 -4.74 -17.26
CA SER A 230 -10.91 -3.62 -17.03
C SER A 230 -12.27 -4.10 -16.51
N GLU A 231 -12.68 -3.59 -15.35
CA GLU A 231 -14.01 -3.80 -14.79
C GLU A 231 -15.11 -3.21 -15.70
N GLU A 232 -14.85 -2.02 -16.27
CA GLU A 232 -15.78 -1.36 -17.19
C GLU A 232 -16.06 -2.22 -18.43
N GLU A 233 -15.02 -2.82 -19.04
CA GLU A 233 -15.17 -3.67 -20.22
C GLU A 233 -15.98 -4.95 -19.90
N LEU A 234 -15.81 -5.54 -18.71
CA LEU A 234 -16.61 -6.67 -18.27
C LEU A 234 -18.09 -6.31 -18.17
N PHE A 235 -18.42 -5.15 -17.58
CA PHE A 235 -19.81 -4.74 -17.44
C PHE A 235 -20.44 -4.29 -18.77
N GLU A 236 -19.66 -3.72 -19.69
CA GLU A 236 -20.13 -3.52 -21.06
C GLU A 236 -20.41 -4.85 -21.78
N PHE A 237 -19.60 -5.87 -21.54
CA PHE A 237 -19.84 -7.21 -22.07
C PHE A 237 -21.11 -7.83 -21.50
N TYR A 238 -21.39 -7.68 -20.20
CA TYR A 238 -22.63 -8.18 -19.60
C TYR A 238 -23.88 -7.60 -20.24
N LYS A 239 -23.86 -6.43 -20.85
CA LYS A 239 -24.97 -5.84 -21.60
C LYS A 239 -25.30 -6.61 -22.87
N LYS A 240 -24.40 -7.45 -23.40
CA LYS A 240 -24.66 -8.26 -24.60
C LYS A 240 -25.55 -9.46 -24.36
N PHE A 241 -25.68 -9.93 -23.09
CA PHE A 241 -26.57 -11.04 -22.76
C PHE A 241 -28.00 -10.67 -23.02
N GLN A 242 -28.75 -11.62 -23.60
CA GLN A 242 -30.15 -11.43 -23.96
C GLN A 242 -31.04 -12.20 -23.00
N PHE A 243 -31.99 -11.50 -22.39
CA PHE A 243 -32.96 -12.08 -21.47
C PHE A 243 -34.37 -11.76 -21.94
N ASN A 244 -35.31 -12.68 -21.73
CA ASN A 244 -36.71 -12.44 -22.05
C ASN A 244 -37.37 -11.56 -20.98
N ILE A 245 -38.53 -10.99 -21.33
CA ILE A 245 -39.22 -10.02 -20.47
C ILE A 245 -39.61 -10.63 -19.12
N ASN A 246 -39.93 -11.94 -19.06
CA ASN A 246 -40.28 -12.62 -17.80
C ASN A 246 -39.06 -12.73 -16.87
N GLN A 247 -37.86 -12.99 -17.41
CA GLN A 247 -36.61 -13.00 -16.65
C GLN A 247 -36.30 -11.62 -16.08
N PHE A 248 -36.50 -10.56 -16.86
CA PHE A 248 -36.30 -9.18 -16.37
C PHE A 248 -37.32 -8.80 -15.28
N LEU A 249 -38.62 -9.13 -15.45
CA LEU A 249 -39.64 -8.78 -14.47
C LEU A 249 -39.43 -9.53 -13.15
N ASN A 250 -38.98 -10.78 -13.22
CA ASN A 250 -38.77 -11.66 -12.07
C ASN A 250 -37.30 -11.89 -11.76
N ALA A 251 -36.40 -10.92 -12.02
CA ALA A 251 -34.95 -11.08 -11.94
C ALA A 251 -34.49 -11.63 -10.58
N LYS A 252 -35.16 -11.27 -9.46
CA LYS A 252 -34.87 -11.79 -8.11
C LYS A 252 -35.00 -13.31 -7.95
N GLU A 253 -35.76 -13.96 -8.81
CA GLU A 253 -35.89 -15.41 -8.79
C GLU A 253 -35.24 -16.04 -10.03
N ALA A 254 -35.34 -15.37 -11.18
CA ALA A 254 -34.88 -15.91 -12.46
C ALA A 254 -33.36 -16.17 -12.46
N TYR A 255 -32.54 -15.33 -11.80
CA TYR A 255 -31.09 -15.53 -11.75
C TYR A 255 -30.68 -16.87 -11.13
N LYS A 256 -31.48 -17.43 -10.22
CA LYS A 256 -31.18 -18.70 -9.53
C LYS A 256 -31.25 -19.93 -10.45
N SER A 257 -31.90 -19.78 -11.59
CA SER A 257 -32.05 -20.86 -12.60
C SER A 257 -31.10 -20.70 -13.78
N LEU A 258 -30.29 -19.66 -13.79
CA LEU A 258 -29.27 -19.36 -14.80
C LEU A 258 -27.88 -19.81 -14.32
N SER A 259 -26.90 -19.83 -15.22
CA SER A 259 -25.51 -19.96 -14.82
C SER A 259 -25.07 -18.73 -13.99
N SER A 260 -24.02 -18.85 -13.19
CA SER A 260 -23.52 -17.73 -12.37
C SER A 260 -23.24 -16.48 -13.22
N ILE A 261 -22.63 -16.64 -14.38
CA ILE A 261 -22.32 -15.54 -15.32
C ILE A 261 -23.61 -14.89 -15.83
N GLU A 262 -24.57 -15.69 -16.34
CA GLU A 262 -25.85 -15.17 -16.81
C GLU A 262 -26.66 -14.51 -15.69
N GLY A 263 -26.62 -15.09 -14.48
CA GLY A 263 -27.26 -14.52 -13.29
C GLY A 263 -26.69 -13.14 -12.94
N ARG A 264 -25.36 -12.98 -12.97
CA ARG A 264 -24.70 -11.67 -12.79
C ARG A 264 -25.10 -10.67 -13.88
N ALA A 265 -25.06 -11.11 -15.14
CA ALA A 265 -25.43 -10.26 -16.26
C ALA A 265 -26.92 -9.79 -16.19
N LEU A 266 -27.84 -10.68 -15.84
CA LEU A 266 -29.28 -10.35 -15.67
C LEU A 266 -29.46 -9.32 -14.54
N LEU A 267 -28.87 -9.57 -13.38
CA LEU A 267 -29.02 -8.67 -12.23
C LEU A 267 -28.36 -7.32 -12.49
N TYR A 268 -27.21 -7.29 -13.16
CA TYR A 268 -26.55 -6.05 -13.58
C TYR A 268 -27.45 -5.21 -14.49
N GLN A 269 -27.96 -5.81 -15.58
CA GLN A 269 -28.84 -5.10 -16.50
C GLN A 269 -30.13 -4.64 -15.81
N ARG A 270 -30.67 -5.45 -14.91
CA ARG A 270 -31.86 -5.07 -14.13
C ARG A 270 -31.59 -3.91 -13.18
N THR A 271 -30.40 -3.86 -12.56
CA THR A 271 -29.98 -2.77 -11.70
C THR A 271 -29.88 -1.45 -12.45
N LEU A 272 -29.34 -1.48 -13.68
CA LEU A 272 -29.28 -0.30 -14.57
C LEU A 272 -30.65 0.29 -14.88
N LEU A 273 -31.66 -0.57 -15.05
CA LEU A 273 -33.02 -0.17 -15.42
C LEU A 273 -33.92 0.16 -14.20
N THR A 274 -33.39 0.05 -12.98
CA THR A 274 -34.17 0.26 -11.76
C THR A 274 -33.93 1.67 -11.21
N GLU A 275 -34.99 2.48 -11.17
CA GLU A 275 -34.93 3.85 -10.63
C GLU A 275 -35.24 3.89 -9.12
N GLU A 276 -36.11 3.00 -8.60
CA GLU A 276 -36.50 3.00 -7.19
C GLU A 276 -35.32 2.61 -6.28
N PRO A 277 -34.86 3.49 -5.37
CA PRO A 277 -33.65 3.29 -4.58
C PRO A 277 -33.66 1.99 -3.76
N LYS A 278 -34.79 1.66 -3.15
CA LYS A 278 -34.92 0.44 -2.34
C LYS A 278 -34.72 -0.82 -3.18
N ILE A 279 -35.39 -0.90 -4.34
CA ILE A 279 -35.30 -2.06 -5.23
C ILE A 279 -33.91 -2.13 -5.88
N LYS A 280 -33.34 -0.99 -6.24
CA LYS A 280 -31.96 -0.88 -6.78
C LYS A 280 -30.95 -1.43 -5.78
N LEU A 281 -31.03 -1.04 -4.50
CA LEU A 281 -30.17 -1.54 -3.43
C LEU A 281 -30.32 -3.05 -3.18
N GLU A 282 -31.53 -3.59 -3.31
CA GLU A 282 -31.76 -5.04 -3.21
C GLU A 282 -31.02 -5.79 -4.32
N PHE A 283 -31.12 -5.34 -5.58
CA PHE A 283 -30.39 -5.94 -6.69
C PHE A 283 -28.87 -5.79 -6.56
N ILE A 284 -28.39 -4.62 -6.18
CA ILE A 284 -26.95 -4.39 -5.94
C ILE A 284 -26.41 -5.36 -4.88
N LYS A 285 -27.16 -5.57 -3.79
CA LYS A 285 -26.75 -6.47 -2.73
C LYS A 285 -26.69 -7.92 -3.23
N ILE A 286 -27.74 -8.40 -3.93
CA ILE A 286 -27.74 -9.75 -4.48
C ILE A 286 -26.60 -9.95 -5.47
N LEU A 287 -26.36 -8.96 -6.35
CA LEU A 287 -25.25 -9.00 -7.31
C LEU A 287 -23.90 -9.08 -6.61
N LYS A 288 -23.68 -8.28 -5.59
CA LYS A 288 -22.46 -8.35 -4.77
C LYS A 288 -22.29 -9.71 -4.11
N ASP A 289 -23.35 -10.25 -3.53
CA ASP A 289 -23.31 -11.55 -2.87
C ASP A 289 -22.95 -12.68 -3.88
N LEU A 290 -23.39 -12.59 -5.15
CA LEU A 290 -22.99 -13.52 -6.21
C LEU A 290 -21.51 -13.42 -6.57
N PHE A 291 -20.97 -12.21 -6.70
CA PHE A 291 -19.53 -12.04 -6.94
C PHE A 291 -18.70 -12.60 -5.78
N ILE A 292 -19.13 -12.39 -4.54
CA ILE A 292 -18.45 -12.93 -3.36
C ILE A 292 -18.55 -14.46 -3.30
N SER A 293 -19.70 -15.05 -3.64
CA SER A 293 -19.90 -16.51 -3.58
C SER A 293 -19.01 -17.27 -4.56
N ASP A 294 -18.61 -16.62 -5.65
CA ASP A 294 -17.73 -17.18 -6.67
C ASP A 294 -16.26 -16.75 -6.50
N ASP A 295 -15.88 -16.20 -5.32
CA ASP A 295 -14.54 -15.72 -4.96
C ASP A 295 -13.97 -14.63 -5.90
N ILE A 296 -14.86 -13.85 -6.52
CA ILE A 296 -14.52 -12.74 -7.43
C ILE A 296 -15.11 -11.40 -6.97
N GLY A 297 -15.20 -11.20 -5.65
CA GLY A 297 -15.85 -10.03 -5.04
C GLY A 297 -15.30 -8.68 -5.48
N ASP A 298 -13.99 -8.58 -5.75
CA ASP A 298 -13.31 -7.36 -6.16
C ASP A 298 -13.58 -6.99 -7.63
N ALA A 299 -14.13 -7.91 -8.44
CA ALA A 299 -14.55 -7.64 -9.82
C ALA A 299 -15.78 -6.72 -9.93
N PHE A 300 -16.42 -6.38 -8.81
CA PHE A 300 -17.60 -5.50 -8.75
C PHE A 300 -17.38 -4.26 -7.88
N ASP A 301 -16.17 -3.86 -7.63
CA ASP A 301 -15.89 -2.78 -6.68
C ASP A 301 -16.15 -1.37 -7.24
N LEU A 302 -15.73 -1.09 -8.47
CA LEU A 302 -15.87 0.24 -9.08
C LEU A 302 -17.33 0.49 -9.48
N GLU A 303 -17.97 -0.48 -10.13
CA GLU A 303 -19.36 -0.36 -10.56
C GLU A 303 -20.32 -0.35 -9.35
N LEU A 304 -20.00 -1.10 -8.27
CA LEU A 304 -20.71 -1.00 -7.00
C LEU A 304 -20.69 0.42 -6.43
N LYS A 305 -19.50 1.05 -6.39
CA LYS A 305 -19.34 2.43 -5.91
C LYS A 305 -20.08 3.43 -6.79
N LYS A 306 -20.08 3.19 -8.10
CA LYS A 306 -20.82 4.02 -9.06
C LYS A 306 -22.33 3.93 -8.81
N PHE A 307 -22.89 2.73 -8.73
CA PHE A 307 -24.31 2.52 -8.41
C PHE A 307 -24.74 3.12 -7.08
N LEU A 308 -23.92 2.94 -6.04
CA LEU A 308 -24.23 3.51 -4.73
C LEU A 308 -24.10 5.05 -4.75
N GLY A 309 -23.15 5.61 -5.51
CA GLY A 309 -22.97 7.04 -5.67
C GLY A 309 -24.12 7.76 -6.39
N GLU A 310 -24.89 7.04 -7.21
CA GLU A 310 -26.09 7.55 -7.90
C GLU A 310 -27.31 7.68 -6.96
N ILE A 311 -27.30 7.03 -5.78
CA ILE A 311 -28.41 7.04 -4.83
C ILE A 311 -28.19 8.14 -3.79
N ASN A 312 -29.17 9.04 -3.63
CA ASN A 312 -29.11 10.04 -2.57
C ASN A 312 -29.15 9.39 -1.20
N VAL A 313 -28.35 9.89 -0.27
CA VAL A 313 -28.26 9.37 1.11
C VAL A 313 -29.63 9.40 1.81
N GLU A 314 -30.44 10.41 1.52
CA GLU A 314 -31.78 10.60 2.10
C GLU A 314 -32.78 9.53 1.64
N ASP A 315 -32.56 8.92 0.47
CA ASP A 315 -33.40 7.89 -0.13
C ASP A 315 -33.00 6.46 0.30
N VAL A 316 -31.92 6.32 1.08
CA VAL A 316 -31.43 5.01 1.55
C VAL A 316 -32.30 4.49 2.71
N PRO A 317 -32.99 3.36 2.55
CA PRO A 317 -33.76 2.77 3.64
C PRO A 317 -32.86 2.37 4.82
N SER A 318 -33.40 2.48 6.05
CA SER A 318 -32.65 2.22 7.29
C SER A 318 -31.98 0.84 7.35
N ASN A 319 -32.62 -0.18 6.76
CA ASN A 319 -32.05 -1.55 6.67
C ASN A 319 -30.89 -1.70 5.68
N PHE A 320 -30.65 -0.71 4.82
CA PHE A 320 -29.50 -0.69 3.89
C PHE A 320 -28.40 0.30 4.28
N THR A 321 -28.58 1.12 5.32
CA THR A 321 -27.64 2.16 5.70
C THR A 321 -26.24 1.62 5.97
N THR A 322 -26.12 0.50 6.69
CA THR A 322 -24.82 -0.14 6.97
C THR A 322 -24.17 -0.62 5.68
N PHE A 323 -24.90 -1.30 4.81
CA PHE A 323 -24.41 -1.78 3.52
C PHE A 323 -23.94 -0.61 2.63
N TYR A 324 -24.75 0.44 2.53
CA TYR A 324 -24.46 1.63 1.76
C TYR A 324 -23.18 2.32 2.24
N ASN A 325 -23.06 2.60 3.54
CA ASN A 325 -21.92 3.31 4.10
C ASN A 325 -20.63 2.49 4.04
N SER A 326 -20.70 1.18 4.30
CA SER A 326 -19.52 0.30 4.29
C SER A 326 -18.92 0.12 2.90
N ASN A 327 -19.73 0.23 1.84
CA ASN A 327 -19.27 0.00 0.46
C ASN A 327 -18.96 1.29 -0.30
N LEU A 328 -19.52 2.43 0.08
CA LEU A 328 -19.17 3.69 -0.57
C LEU A 328 -17.75 4.15 -0.25
N ASN A 329 -17.07 3.52 0.77
CA ASN A 329 -15.82 4.06 1.27
C ASN A 329 -15.82 5.60 1.13
N LYS A 330 -16.72 6.27 1.84
CA LYS A 330 -16.47 7.65 2.15
C LYS A 330 -15.21 7.60 3.01
N LYS A 331 -14.03 7.54 2.36
CA LYS A 331 -12.87 8.18 2.96
C LYS A 331 -13.41 9.54 3.35
N GLU A 332 -13.55 9.77 4.64
CA GLU A 332 -13.66 11.12 5.18
C GLU A 332 -12.32 11.81 4.88
N THR A 333 -12.04 12.02 3.60
CA THR A 333 -11.03 12.91 3.06
C THR A 333 -11.69 14.23 2.69
N ALA A 334 -12.60 14.69 3.53
CA ALA A 334 -12.69 16.09 3.75
C ALA A 334 -11.54 16.40 4.72
N ASP A 335 -10.55 17.17 4.31
CA ASP A 335 -9.67 17.87 5.24
C ASP A 335 -10.57 18.53 6.27
N LYS A 336 -10.77 17.84 7.40
CA LYS A 336 -11.60 18.36 8.49
C LYS A 336 -10.93 19.65 8.91
N LYS A 337 -11.57 20.79 8.64
CA LYS A 337 -11.01 22.10 8.96
C LYS A 337 -10.75 22.17 10.46
N ILE A 338 -9.51 22.48 10.83
CA ILE A 338 -9.14 22.68 12.23
C ILE A 338 -9.92 23.88 12.76
N LYS A 339 -10.72 23.65 13.81
CA LYS A 339 -11.42 24.67 14.52
C LYS A 339 -10.68 24.99 15.82
N TYR A 340 -10.07 26.15 15.87
CA TYR A 340 -9.37 26.58 17.09
C TYR A 340 -10.34 27.01 18.19
N ASN A 341 -10.05 26.56 19.41
CA ASN A 341 -10.77 26.95 20.62
C ASN A 341 -9.81 27.64 21.59
N SER A 342 -9.94 28.96 21.73
CA SER A 342 -9.07 29.76 22.60
C SER A 342 -9.30 29.54 24.11
N LYS A 343 -10.24 28.67 24.51
CA LYS A 343 -10.51 28.29 25.89
C LYS A 343 -9.88 26.96 26.29
N ILE A 344 -9.46 26.10 25.35
CA ILE A 344 -8.88 24.80 25.59
C ILE A 344 -7.45 24.81 25.05
N LEU A 345 -6.48 24.44 25.89
CA LEU A 345 -5.06 24.59 25.59
C LEU A 345 -4.65 23.84 24.30
N HIS A 346 -4.87 22.52 24.25
CA HIS A 346 -4.51 21.67 23.13
C HIS A 346 -5.31 21.93 21.84
N GLN A 347 -6.41 22.69 21.90
CA GLN A 347 -7.20 23.11 20.74
C GLN A 347 -6.96 24.59 20.35
N SER A 348 -6.09 25.28 21.06
CA SER A 348 -5.77 26.68 20.79
C SER A 348 -4.81 26.79 19.58
N LYS A 349 -4.64 28.02 19.07
CA LYS A 349 -3.69 28.28 17.99
C LYS A 349 -2.23 27.95 18.34
N LEU A 350 -1.92 27.74 19.62
CA LEU A 350 -0.59 27.35 20.08
C LEU A 350 -0.13 26.01 19.51
N ILE A 351 -1.04 25.13 19.08
CA ILE A 351 -0.72 23.87 18.42
C ILE A 351 0.06 24.06 17.12
N ASN A 352 -0.06 25.22 16.48
CA ASN A 352 0.67 25.53 15.25
C ASN A 352 2.19 25.64 15.47
N TYR A 353 2.66 25.61 16.73
CA TYR A 353 4.07 25.44 17.04
C TYR A 353 4.66 24.17 16.39
N PHE A 354 3.89 23.09 16.41
CA PHE A 354 4.33 21.81 15.84
C PHE A 354 4.34 21.77 14.30
N ASN A 355 3.73 22.79 13.65
CA ASN A 355 3.89 23.03 12.21
C ASN A 355 5.12 23.86 11.85
N GLY A 356 5.85 24.37 12.86
CA GLY A 356 6.94 25.31 12.64
C GLY A 356 6.52 26.78 12.48
N ASP A 357 5.24 27.11 12.68
CA ASP A 357 4.70 28.45 12.48
C ASP A 357 5.02 29.42 13.65
N TYR A 358 5.58 28.91 14.74
CA TYR A 358 5.92 29.71 15.94
C TYR A 358 7.42 29.65 16.26
N ALA A 359 8.01 30.84 16.48
CA ALA A 359 9.32 30.92 17.11
C ALA A 359 9.22 30.49 18.59
N LYS A 360 10.28 29.87 19.14
CA LYS A 360 10.32 29.38 20.53
C LYS A 360 10.01 30.46 21.56
N SER A 361 10.59 31.64 21.45
CA SER A 361 10.35 32.77 22.34
C SER A 361 8.89 33.23 22.32
N LYS A 362 8.22 33.18 21.16
CA LYS A 362 6.83 33.57 21.01
C LYS A 362 5.87 32.55 21.63
N ILE A 363 6.15 31.25 21.47
CA ILE A 363 5.31 30.21 22.10
C ILE A 363 5.40 30.27 23.62
N GLU A 364 6.59 30.57 24.20
CA GLU A 364 6.78 30.73 25.64
C GLU A 364 5.95 31.88 26.19
N GLU A 365 5.97 33.04 25.52
CA GLU A 365 5.17 34.21 25.92
C GLU A 365 3.66 33.94 25.86
N ASP A 366 3.19 33.37 24.76
CA ASP A 366 1.76 33.16 24.55
C ASP A 366 1.22 32.03 25.43
N LEU A 367 2.06 30.98 25.68
CA LEU A 367 1.77 29.93 26.63
C LEU A 367 1.66 30.46 28.08
N ASP A 368 2.58 31.32 28.53
CA ASP A 368 2.49 31.96 29.89
C ASP A 368 1.20 32.76 30.04
N LYS A 369 0.81 33.54 29.02
CA LYS A 369 -0.47 34.25 28.98
C LYS A 369 -1.64 33.29 29.11
N PHE A 370 -1.62 32.18 28.40
CA PHE A 370 -2.70 31.20 28.43
C PHE A 370 -2.79 30.49 29.79
N LEU A 371 -1.67 30.01 30.35
CA LEU A 371 -1.58 29.33 31.64
C LEU A 371 -1.97 30.27 32.81
N LYS A 372 -1.63 31.58 32.71
CA LYS A 372 -2.08 32.61 33.68
C LYS A 372 -3.59 32.78 33.66
N LYS A 373 -4.24 32.67 32.51
CA LYS A 373 -5.69 32.71 32.36
C LYS A 373 -6.34 31.47 32.97
N ILE A 374 -5.82 30.27 32.66
CA ILE A 374 -6.30 29.01 33.23
C ILE A 374 -6.19 28.99 34.75
N LYS A 375 -5.06 29.41 35.31
CA LYS A 375 -4.83 29.44 36.77
C LYS A 375 -5.87 30.28 37.51
N LYS A 376 -6.50 31.27 36.85
CA LYS A 376 -7.58 32.09 37.43
C LYS A 376 -8.96 31.45 37.30
N ASP A 377 -9.10 30.50 36.38
CA ASP A 377 -10.36 29.78 36.14
C ASP A 377 -10.41 28.48 36.95
N LYS A 378 -11.04 28.55 38.12
CA LYS A 378 -11.20 27.40 39.02
C LYS A 378 -12.00 26.24 38.44
N LYS A 379 -12.63 26.42 37.26
CA LYS A 379 -13.43 25.39 36.59
C LYS A 379 -12.63 24.67 35.47
N TYR A 380 -11.44 25.16 35.15
CA TYR A 380 -10.60 24.53 34.12
C TYR A 380 -9.72 23.49 34.74
N PHE A 381 -9.86 22.24 34.29
CA PHE A 381 -8.95 21.12 34.60
C PHE A 381 -8.18 20.77 33.34
N LEU A 382 -6.88 20.64 33.47
CA LEU A 382 -6.05 20.20 32.38
C LEU A 382 -6.43 18.76 31.99
N SER A 383 -6.82 18.57 30.76
CA SER A 383 -7.10 17.25 30.18
C SER A 383 -5.79 16.50 29.91
N LYS A 384 -5.87 15.19 29.66
CA LYS A 384 -4.72 14.41 29.28
C LYS A 384 -4.07 14.94 27.99
N LYS A 385 -4.86 15.40 27.01
CA LYS A 385 -4.38 16.06 25.79
C LYS A 385 -3.64 17.38 26.07
N ASP A 386 -4.06 18.16 27.07
CA ASP A 386 -3.32 19.34 27.48
C ASP A 386 -1.96 18.98 28.08
N ILE A 387 -1.88 17.87 28.84
CA ILE A 387 -0.64 17.37 29.41
C ILE A 387 0.31 16.89 28.28
N ILE A 388 -0.21 16.11 27.33
CA ILE A 388 0.54 15.66 26.14
C ILE A 388 1.15 16.88 25.41
N PHE A 389 0.35 17.93 25.20
CA PHE A 389 0.80 19.16 24.55
C PHE A 389 1.94 19.84 25.33
N LEU A 390 1.81 19.97 26.67
CA LEU A 390 2.81 20.60 27.52
C LEU A 390 4.11 19.81 27.59
N GLU A 391 4.02 18.48 27.71
CA GLU A 391 5.20 17.61 27.77
C GLU A 391 5.96 17.61 26.43
N ALA A 392 5.26 17.66 25.30
CA ALA A 392 5.91 17.80 23.99
C ALA A 392 6.64 19.15 23.85
N LEU A 393 6.04 20.25 24.33
CA LEU A 393 6.72 21.56 24.36
C LEU A 393 7.97 21.56 25.28
N LYS A 394 7.88 20.92 26.45
CA LYS A 394 9.03 20.77 27.35
C LYS A 394 10.15 19.96 26.71
N SER A 395 9.81 18.89 26.01
CA SER A 395 10.81 18.09 25.24
C SER A 395 11.57 18.94 24.22
N ASP A 396 10.89 19.91 23.58
CA ASP A 396 11.54 20.88 22.68
C ASP A 396 12.30 21.99 23.43
N GLY A 397 12.38 21.90 24.75
CA GLY A 397 13.07 22.85 25.60
C GLY A 397 12.31 24.18 25.76
N VAL A 398 10.99 24.22 25.52
CA VAL A 398 10.13 25.38 25.84
C VAL A 398 10.02 25.53 27.34
N GLU A 399 10.40 26.70 27.89
CA GLU A 399 10.39 26.93 29.33
C GLU A 399 8.97 27.20 29.84
N ILE A 400 8.52 26.35 30.75
CA ILE A 400 7.27 26.51 31.47
C ILE A 400 7.56 26.90 32.92
N SER A 401 7.04 28.05 33.37
CA SER A 401 7.31 28.55 34.72
C SER A 401 6.81 27.58 35.79
N LYS A 402 7.65 27.24 36.77
CA LYS A 402 7.35 26.39 37.93
C LYS A 402 6.11 26.81 38.74
N LYS A 403 5.69 28.08 38.63
CA LYS A 403 4.47 28.57 39.27
C LYS A 403 3.19 27.87 38.78
N TYR A 404 3.27 27.11 37.68
CA TYR A 404 2.17 26.35 37.09
C TYR A 404 2.24 24.84 37.41
N ASP A 405 3.28 24.34 38.05
CA ASP A 405 3.46 22.90 38.36
C ASP A 405 2.25 22.35 39.14
N GLY A 406 1.62 23.14 40.03
CA GLY A 406 0.43 22.75 40.75
C GLY A 406 -0.88 22.71 39.93
N LEU A 407 -0.85 23.06 38.64
CA LEU A 407 -2.01 22.90 37.77
C LEU A 407 -2.17 21.48 37.23
N TYR A 408 -1.07 20.72 37.16
CA TYR A 408 -1.08 19.34 36.74
C TYR A 408 -0.07 18.54 37.57
N GLU A 409 -0.56 17.52 38.24
CA GLU A 409 0.31 16.45 38.73
C GLU A 409 0.42 15.41 37.61
N VAL A 410 1.57 15.31 36.99
CA VAL A 410 1.88 14.17 36.14
C VAL A 410 2.01 12.99 37.08
N LYS A 411 0.92 12.22 37.29
CA LYS A 411 1.09 10.83 37.69
C LYS A 411 1.86 10.21 36.55
N GLN A 412 3.15 9.95 36.77
CA GLN A 412 3.96 9.17 35.84
C GLN A 412 3.18 7.87 35.62
N SER A 413 2.44 7.76 34.53
CA SER A 413 2.02 6.46 34.06
C SER A 413 3.31 5.76 33.72
N GLU A 414 3.61 4.72 34.48
CA GLU A 414 4.86 3.98 34.32
C GLU A 414 4.95 3.52 32.90
N MET A 415 6.02 3.98 32.21
CA MET A 415 6.37 3.49 30.88
C MET A 415 6.47 1.97 30.97
N PRO A 416 5.90 1.18 30.02
CA PRO A 416 6.12 -0.24 30.00
C PRO A 416 7.61 -0.58 30.09
N ALA A 417 7.95 -1.49 31.01
CA ALA A 417 9.35 -1.77 31.35
C ALA A 417 10.20 -2.21 30.14
N ASP A 418 9.59 -2.88 29.16
CA ASP A 418 10.23 -3.27 27.92
C ASP A 418 10.67 -2.06 27.06
N ILE A 419 9.82 -1.05 26.95
CA ILE A 419 10.14 0.16 26.19
C ILE A 419 11.12 1.04 26.95
N GLN A 420 10.95 1.20 28.26
CA GLN A 420 11.92 1.96 29.05
C GLN A 420 13.31 1.34 28.91
N THR A 421 13.43 0.01 28.92
CA THR A 421 14.69 -0.68 28.69
C THR A 421 15.26 -0.41 27.29
N MET A 422 14.40 -0.35 26.24
CA MET A 422 14.87 -0.01 24.89
C MET A 422 15.38 1.44 24.80
N ILE A 423 14.69 2.37 25.48
CA ILE A 423 15.11 3.78 25.54
C ILE A 423 16.45 3.92 26.27
N ASP A 424 16.58 3.31 27.44
CA ASP A 424 17.79 3.38 28.29
C ASP A 424 19.00 2.76 27.57
N ASN A 425 18.79 1.76 26.73
CA ASN A 425 19.81 1.13 25.90
C ASN A 425 20.03 1.84 24.55
N ASN A 426 19.33 2.93 24.28
CA ASN A 426 19.37 3.65 22.99
C ASN A 426 18.97 2.75 21.79
N GLU A 427 18.07 1.77 22.00
CA GLU A 427 17.55 0.89 20.97
C GLU A 427 16.37 1.56 20.23
N ILE A 428 16.61 2.71 19.60
CA ILE A 428 15.59 3.56 18.96
C ILE A 428 14.72 2.77 17.98
N GLY A 429 15.33 1.99 17.09
CA GLY A 429 14.61 1.20 16.10
C GLY A 429 13.65 0.16 16.73
N ALA A 430 14.07 -0.50 17.80
CA ALA A 430 13.22 -1.47 18.51
C ALA A 430 12.04 -0.79 19.21
N ALA A 431 12.26 0.36 19.83
CA ALA A 431 11.21 1.16 20.46
C ALA A 431 10.19 1.67 19.44
N LEU A 432 10.63 2.12 18.25
CA LEU A 432 9.73 2.52 17.16
C LEU A 432 8.91 1.34 16.64
N LEU A 433 9.52 0.17 16.42
CA LEU A 433 8.79 -1.04 16.02
C LEU A 433 7.74 -1.45 17.08
N ARG A 434 8.02 -1.24 18.36
CA ARG A 434 7.04 -1.50 19.41
C ARG A 434 5.87 -0.50 19.37
N ILE A 435 6.13 0.77 19.08
CA ILE A 435 5.07 1.77 18.83
C ILE A 435 4.21 1.35 17.63
N ILE A 436 4.82 0.89 16.54
CA ILE A 436 4.11 0.43 15.35
C ILE A 436 3.19 -0.74 15.69
N GLU A 437 3.67 -1.71 16.47
CA GLU A 437 2.86 -2.84 16.93
C GLU A 437 1.66 -2.40 17.79
N VAL A 438 1.82 -1.36 18.61
CA VAL A 438 0.75 -0.79 19.44
C VAL A 438 -0.29 -0.04 18.61
N ILE A 439 0.13 0.73 17.61
CA ILE A 439 -0.78 1.44 16.70
C ILE A 439 -1.49 0.44 15.78
N GLY A 440 -0.75 -0.48 15.18
CA GLY A 440 -1.28 -1.52 14.30
C GLY A 440 -2.12 -0.97 13.13
N PRO A 441 -3.33 -1.52 12.92
CA PRO A 441 -4.23 -1.08 11.86
C PRO A 441 -5.05 0.17 12.23
N ASP A 442 -5.00 0.62 13.48
CA ASP A 442 -5.85 1.69 13.96
C ASP A 442 -5.29 3.06 13.57
N LYS A 443 -6.19 3.99 13.20
CA LYS A 443 -5.81 5.39 13.04
C LYS A 443 -5.48 5.98 14.41
N ILE A 444 -4.40 6.73 14.52
CA ILE A 444 -3.96 7.34 15.78
C ILE A 444 -5.06 8.19 16.47
N GLU A 445 -5.98 8.75 15.70
CA GLU A 445 -7.11 9.55 16.19
C GLU A 445 -8.13 8.71 16.96
N ASN A 446 -8.18 7.39 16.73
CA ASN A 446 -9.12 6.46 17.34
C ASN A 446 -8.50 5.71 18.55
N ILE A 447 -7.22 5.91 18.80
CA ILE A 447 -6.50 5.31 19.93
C ILE A 447 -6.87 6.09 21.20
N ASP A 448 -6.98 5.39 22.33
CA ASP A 448 -7.28 5.99 23.62
C ASP A 448 -6.19 6.97 24.10
N GLU A 449 -6.58 7.95 24.91
CA GLU A 449 -5.68 9.02 25.34
C GLU A 449 -4.49 8.54 26.18
N ASP A 450 -4.60 7.38 26.87
CA ASP A 450 -3.52 6.81 27.67
C ASP A 450 -2.44 6.23 26.76
N THR A 451 -2.86 5.49 25.73
CA THR A 451 -1.96 4.93 24.73
C THR A 451 -1.31 6.04 23.90
N VAL A 452 -2.07 7.09 23.50
CA VAL A 452 -1.50 8.27 22.81
C VAL A 452 -0.47 8.98 23.69
N TYR A 453 -0.75 9.17 24.99
CA TYR A 453 0.24 9.76 25.91
C TYR A 453 1.53 8.95 25.96
N PHE A 454 1.40 7.64 26.05
CA PHE A 454 2.53 6.72 26.04
C PHE A 454 3.33 6.82 24.73
N ILE A 455 2.70 6.80 23.56
CA ILE A 455 3.37 6.93 22.26
C ILE A 455 4.14 8.25 22.18
N ILE A 456 3.50 9.37 22.50
CA ILE A 456 4.11 10.70 22.42
C ILE A 456 5.27 10.83 23.42
N ASN A 457 5.12 10.32 24.64
CA ASN A 457 6.17 10.33 25.65
C ASN A 457 7.39 9.50 25.21
N THR A 458 7.18 8.35 24.58
CA THR A 458 8.26 7.55 24.00
C THR A 458 8.99 8.33 22.90
N LEU A 459 8.26 8.95 21.99
CA LEU A 459 8.85 9.77 20.91
C LEU A 459 9.62 11.00 21.45
N ASN A 460 9.13 11.62 22.53
CA ASN A 460 9.83 12.69 23.22
C ASN A 460 11.19 12.22 23.77
N GLN A 461 11.23 11.06 24.44
CA GLN A 461 12.45 10.52 25.01
C GLN A 461 13.46 10.05 23.94
N LEU A 462 12.96 9.61 22.79
CA LEU A 462 13.79 9.20 21.63
C LEU A 462 14.25 10.39 20.77
N ASN A 463 13.80 11.60 21.03
CA ASN A 463 14.03 12.81 20.23
C ASN A 463 13.61 12.64 18.75
N VAL A 464 12.49 11.95 18.50
CA VAL A 464 11.95 11.75 17.15
C VAL A 464 10.85 12.77 16.87
N ASP A 465 11.25 14.05 16.83
CA ASP A 465 10.34 15.20 16.82
C ASP A 465 9.47 15.28 15.57
N LEU A 466 9.99 14.90 14.40
CA LEU A 466 9.25 14.97 13.14
C LEU A 466 7.99 14.10 13.17
N ILE A 467 8.12 12.85 13.60
CA ILE A 467 6.99 11.93 13.75
C ILE A 467 6.05 12.40 14.84
N ARG A 468 6.61 12.73 16.02
CA ARG A 468 5.84 13.22 17.16
C ARG A 468 4.96 14.40 16.77
N ASN A 469 5.52 15.41 16.10
CA ASN A 469 4.78 16.61 15.70
C ASN A 469 3.65 16.27 14.71
N LYS A 470 3.89 15.37 13.75
CA LYS A 470 2.87 14.89 12.81
C LYS A 470 1.70 14.22 13.55
N LEU A 471 1.99 13.36 14.53
CA LEU A 471 0.97 12.69 15.33
C LEU A 471 0.20 13.69 16.22
N LEU A 472 0.89 14.63 16.88
CA LEU A 472 0.27 15.66 17.70
C LEU A 472 -0.74 16.48 16.91
N LEU A 473 -0.43 16.87 15.68
CA LEU A 473 -1.33 17.63 14.80
C LEU A 473 -2.53 16.82 14.33
N LYS A 474 -2.47 15.49 14.40
CA LYS A 474 -3.61 14.61 14.11
C LYS A 474 -4.53 14.44 15.32
N VAL A 475 -3.98 14.28 16.54
CA VAL A 475 -4.76 13.89 17.74
C VAL A 475 -5.22 15.04 18.62
N LEU A 476 -4.53 16.19 18.62
CA LEU A 476 -4.84 17.30 19.51
C LEU A 476 -5.92 18.26 18.98
N PRO A 477 -5.91 18.71 17.70
CA PRO A 477 -6.84 19.71 17.23
C PRO A 477 -8.28 19.20 17.20
N LEU A 478 -9.22 20.11 17.41
CA LEU A 478 -10.63 19.84 17.12
C LEU A 478 -10.84 19.90 15.61
N LYS A 479 -11.16 18.77 15.02
CA LYS A 479 -11.50 18.64 13.58
C LYS A 479 -13.02 18.67 13.44
N VAL A 480 -13.55 19.55 12.56
CA VAL A 480 -14.99 19.75 12.31
C VAL A 480 -15.28 19.55 10.82
#